data_d4312fedacfc51f98e9f582158667b08
#
_entry.id   d4312fedacfc51f98e9f582158667b08
#
_cell.length_a   1.000
_cell.length_b   1.000
_cell.length_c   1.000
_cell.angle_alpha   90.00
_cell.angle_beta   90.00
_cell.angle_gamma   90.00
#
_symmetry.space_group_name_H-M   'P 1'
#
loop_
_entity.id
_entity.type
_entity.pdbx_description
1 polymer ?
#
loop_
_entity_poly.entity_id
_entity_poly.type
_entity_poly.pdbx_seq_one_letter_code
_entity_poly.pdbx_strand_id
1 'polypeptide(L)'
;MATNWMRRTVMVAACASAALLAACGSSTTDSELTPDRFIAFGDAFTDVGQKGSRYTVNDGSVSNWTQQLASRYGKTITPVASGGLSYAAGNARITAKPDVAGDATTLTVTEQIDRFLAGGAFGANDVVFINAGASDLIAGMAAVRAGTTTPADMVASARKAGQELATQVRRLV
;
A
#
# COMPACT_ATOMS: atom_id res chain seq x y z
N MET A 1 9.04 -60.37 20.76
CA MET A 1 9.92 -59.14 20.90
C MET A 1 9.80 -58.14 19.75
N ALA A 2 9.42 -58.52 18.56
CA ALA A 2 9.31 -57.61 17.38
C ALA A 2 8.20 -56.56 17.47
N THR A 3 7.08 -56.86 18.13
CA THR A 3 5.91 -55.96 18.22
C THR A 3 6.16 -54.72 19.08
N ASN A 4 7.02 -54.79 20.09
CA ASN A 4 7.32 -53.66 20.95
C ASN A 4 8.30 -52.66 20.29
N TRP A 5 9.13 -53.12 19.39
CA TRP A 5 10.07 -52.26 18.66
C TRP A 5 9.33 -51.44 17.60
N MET A 6 8.43 -52.06 16.85
CA MET A 6 7.60 -51.34 15.86
C MET A 6 6.70 -50.27 16.50
N ARG A 7 6.11 -50.55 17.67
CA ARG A 7 5.32 -49.54 18.41
C ARG A 7 6.17 -48.35 18.88
N ARG A 8 7.42 -48.60 19.30
CA ARG A 8 8.35 -47.55 19.72
C ARG A 8 8.79 -46.66 18.53
N THR A 9 9.08 -47.25 17.36
CA THR A 9 9.44 -46.51 16.15
C THR A 9 8.28 -45.67 15.63
N VAL A 10 7.05 -46.20 15.65
CA VAL A 10 5.86 -45.40 15.24
C VAL A 10 5.58 -44.26 16.21
N MET A 11 5.73 -44.46 17.52
CA MET A 11 5.57 -43.37 18.50
C MET A 11 6.64 -42.27 18.33
N VAL A 12 7.90 -42.62 18.10
CA VAL A 12 8.97 -41.66 17.88
C VAL A 12 8.75 -40.87 16.58
N ALA A 13 8.31 -41.55 15.51
CA ALA A 13 7.97 -40.89 14.25
C ALA A 13 6.77 -39.95 14.39
N ALA A 14 5.74 -40.32 15.14
CA ALA A 14 4.57 -39.48 15.42
C ALA A 14 4.91 -38.25 16.27
N CYS A 15 5.77 -38.42 17.28
CA CYS A 15 6.25 -37.28 18.09
C CYS A 15 7.14 -36.35 17.30
N ALA A 16 7.99 -36.84 16.40
CA ALA A 16 8.83 -36.02 15.52
C ALA A 16 7.99 -35.21 14.52
N SER A 17 6.94 -35.86 13.96
CA SER A 17 6.01 -35.13 13.04
C SER A 17 5.21 -34.07 13.78
N ALA A 18 4.77 -34.30 15.01
CA ALA A 18 4.06 -33.32 15.83
C ALA A 18 4.97 -32.13 16.21
N ALA A 19 6.24 -32.37 16.49
CA ALA A 19 7.23 -31.32 16.78
C ALA A 19 7.54 -30.44 15.55
N LEU A 20 7.55 -31.05 14.34
CA LEU A 20 7.74 -30.28 13.10
C LEU A 20 6.52 -29.44 12.74
N LEU A 21 5.30 -29.88 13.06
CA LEU A 21 4.07 -29.10 12.89
C LEU A 21 3.97 -27.95 13.90
N ALA A 22 4.50 -28.13 15.11
CA ALA A 22 4.56 -27.05 16.12
C ALA A 22 5.62 -25.97 15.78
N ALA A 23 6.65 -26.32 14.99
CA ALA A 23 7.64 -25.35 14.52
C ALA A 23 7.10 -24.38 13.46
N CYS A 24 5.95 -24.67 12.82
CA CYS A 24 5.19 -23.75 12.00
C CYS A 24 4.16 -22.92 12.81
N GLY A 25 4.24 -22.98 14.16
CA GLY A 25 3.43 -22.15 15.03
C GLY A 25 3.71 -20.68 14.74
N SER A 26 2.65 -19.94 14.46
CA SER A 26 2.64 -18.50 14.33
C SER A 26 3.50 -17.88 15.43
N SER A 27 4.73 -17.47 15.09
CA SER A 27 5.40 -16.48 15.90
C SER A 27 4.56 -15.23 15.78
N THR A 28 3.72 -14.96 16.77
CA THR A 28 3.25 -13.61 17.04
C THR A 28 4.50 -12.85 17.43
N THR A 29 5.25 -12.37 16.43
CA THR A 29 6.22 -11.32 16.65
C THR A 29 5.39 -10.10 16.98
N ASP A 30 5.23 -9.82 18.27
CA ASP A 30 4.74 -8.53 18.72
C ASP A 30 5.68 -7.51 18.13
N SER A 31 5.16 -6.65 17.27
CA SER A 31 5.94 -5.56 16.71
C SER A 31 6.25 -4.58 17.83
N GLU A 32 7.52 -4.29 18.07
CA GLU A 32 7.94 -3.22 18.98
C GLU A 32 7.57 -1.83 18.44
N LEU A 33 7.08 -1.76 17.20
CA LEU A 33 6.64 -0.52 16.57
C LEU A 33 5.39 0.01 17.26
N THR A 34 5.48 1.21 17.80
CA THR A 34 4.38 1.96 18.42
C THR A 34 4.09 3.23 17.62
N PRO A 35 3.32 3.14 16.52
CA PRO A 35 3.08 4.29 15.65
C PRO A 35 2.28 5.38 16.36
N ASP A 36 2.74 6.63 16.24
CA ASP A 36 1.98 7.79 16.67
C ASP A 36 0.90 8.14 15.66
N ARG A 37 1.26 8.20 14.37
CA ARG A 37 0.38 8.54 13.26
C ARG A 37 0.62 7.60 12.08
N PHE A 38 -0.45 7.41 11.30
CA PHE A 38 -0.37 6.82 9.97
C PHE A 38 -0.70 7.88 8.93
N ILE A 39 0.20 8.07 7.98
CA ILE A 39 0.08 9.05 6.90
C ILE A 39 0.09 8.28 5.58
N ALA A 40 -0.83 8.59 4.67
CA ALA A 40 -0.94 7.85 3.42
C ALA A 40 -0.91 8.77 2.19
N PHE A 41 -0.10 8.39 1.22
CA PHE A 41 -0.01 9.01 -0.10
C PHE A 41 -0.22 7.95 -1.18
N GLY A 42 -0.72 8.37 -2.34
CA GLY A 42 -0.84 7.47 -3.46
C GLY A 42 -2.09 7.65 -4.31
N ASP A 43 -2.41 6.56 -4.99
CA ASP A 43 -3.51 6.50 -5.94
C ASP A 43 -4.71 5.69 -5.39
N ALA A 44 -5.47 5.11 -6.31
CA ALA A 44 -6.71 4.37 -6.06
C ALA A 44 -6.59 3.28 -4.99
N PHE A 45 -5.45 2.57 -4.92
CA PHE A 45 -5.27 1.46 -3.97
C PHE A 45 -5.12 1.94 -2.52
N THR A 46 -4.75 3.20 -2.33
CA THR A 46 -4.50 3.80 -1.02
C THR A 46 -5.60 4.77 -0.61
N ASP A 47 -6.44 5.22 -1.55
CA ASP A 47 -7.52 6.16 -1.30
C ASP A 47 -8.57 5.57 -0.34
N VAL A 48 -8.80 6.27 0.77
CA VAL A 48 -9.78 5.91 1.80
C VAL A 48 -11.10 6.71 1.66
N GLY A 49 -11.30 7.39 0.53
CA GLY A 49 -12.51 8.13 0.22
C GLY A 49 -12.31 9.64 0.15
N GLN A 50 -11.19 10.11 -0.44
CA GLN A 50 -10.85 11.53 -0.55
C GLN A 50 -11.94 12.36 -1.24
N LYS A 51 -12.62 11.80 -2.24
CA LYS A 51 -13.74 12.40 -2.98
C LYS A 51 -15.10 11.72 -2.67
N GLY A 52 -15.23 11.08 -1.49
CA GLY A 52 -16.44 10.37 -1.06
C GLY A 52 -16.56 8.93 -1.56
N SER A 53 -15.77 8.52 -2.56
CA SER A 53 -15.73 7.16 -3.10
C SER A 53 -14.35 6.54 -2.90
N ARG A 54 -14.33 5.23 -2.66
CA ARG A 54 -13.10 4.43 -2.62
C ARG A 54 -13.03 3.57 -3.87
N TYR A 55 -11.84 3.39 -4.40
CA TYR A 55 -11.63 2.70 -5.67
C TYR A 55 -11.35 1.20 -5.52
N THR A 56 -11.17 0.72 -4.29
CA THR A 56 -10.96 -0.70 -3.99
C THR A 56 -12.22 -1.36 -3.46
N VAL A 57 -12.77 -0.86 -2.34
CA VAL A 57 -14.03 -1.33 -1.75
C VAL A 57 -14.87 -0.11 -1.38
N ASN A 58 -15.99 0.08 -2.06
CA ASN A 58 -16.78 1.31 -1.96
C ASN A 58 -18.15 1.15 -1.27
N ASP A 59 -18.45 -0.01 -0.74
CA ASP A 59 -19.71 -0.27 -0.02
C ASP A 59 -19.63 -0.03 1.50
N GLY A 60 -18.44 0.30 2.02
CA GLY A 60 -18.21 0.51 3.44
C GLY A 60 -18.10 -0.76 4.28
N SER A 61 -18.34 -1.93 3.71
CA SER A 61 -18.33 -3.21 4.44
C SER A 61 -16.94 -3.66 4.83
N VAL A 62 -15.93 -3.30 4.05
CA VAL A 62 -14.53 -3.70 4.25
C VAL A 62 -13.61 -2.49 4.19
N SER A 63 -12.68 -2.44 5.13
CA SER A 63 -11.58 -1.46 5.12
C SER A 63 -10.56 -1.82 4.04
N ASN A 64 -9.95 -0.81 3.41
CA ASN A 64 -8.82 -1.05 2.53
C ASN A 64 -7.56 -1.44 3.33
N TRP A 65 -6.48 -1.79 2.64
CA TRP A 65 -5.26 -2.29 3.28
C TRP A 65 -4.65 -1.30 4.29
N THR A 66 -4.69 0.02 4.02
CA THR A 66 -4.14 1.04 4.93
C THR A 66 -4.95 1.15 6.21
N GLN A 67 -6.27 1.08 6.09
CA GLN A 67 -7.19 1.10 7.22
C GLN A 67 -7.04 -0.18 8.07
N GLN A 68 -6.92 -1.34 7.42
CA GLN A 68 -6.70 -2.62 8.11
C GLN A 68 -5.38 -2.62 8.87
N LEU A 69 -4.31 -2.11 8.26
CA LEU A 69 -3.01 -2.08 8.92
C LEU A 69 -3.00 -1.07 10.09
N ALA A 70 -3.55 0.13 9.91
CA ALA A 70 -3.66 1.11 10.98
C ALA A 70 -4.49 0.55 12.18
N SER A 71 -5.58 -0.15 11.89
CA SER A 71 -6.44 -0.73 12.94
C SER A 71 -5.74 -1.78 13.81
N ARG A 72 -4.75 -2.52 13.26
CA ARG A 72 -3.94 -3.48 14.04
C ARG A 72 -3.11 -2.80 15.13
N TYR A 73 -2.83 -1.51 14.97
CA TYR A 73 -2.15 -0.68 15.96
C TYR A 73 -3.11 0.21 16.75
N GLY A 74 -4.41 -0.08 16.72
CA GLY A 74 -5.43 0.71 17.42
C GLY A 74 -5.61 2.12 16.86
N LYS A 75 -5.19 2.37 15.61
CA LYS A 75 -5.28 3.68 14.95
C LYS A 75 -6.32 3.64 13.83
N THR A 76 -6.83 4.81 13.50
CA THR A 76 -7.69 5.02 12.33
C THR A 76 -6.99 5.89 11.32
N ILE A 77 -7.27 5.67 10.04
CA ILE A 77 -6.82 6.53 8.95
C ILE A 77 -8.04 6.98 8.15
N THR A 78 -8.18 8.29 8.00
CA THR A 78 -9.29 8.95 7.29
C THR A 78 -8.73 9.93 6.26
N PRO A 79 -9.51 10.31 5.24
CA PRO A 79 -9.04 11.24 4.22
C PRO A 79 -8.81 12.64 4.79
N VAL A 80 -7.89 13.39 4.20
CA VAL A 80 -7.63 14.79 4.55
C VAL A 80 -8.89 15.65 4.41
N ALA A 81 -9.76 15.35 3.46
CA ALA A 81 -11.05 16.00 3.30
C ALA A 81 -11.95 15.90 4.56
N SER A 82 -11.71 14.89 5.41
CA SER A 82 -12.40 14.70 6.70
C SER A 82 -11.49 14.97 7.91
N GLY A 83 -10.41 15.74 7.74
CA GLY A 83 -9.49 16.09 8.80
C GLY A 83 -8.47 15.02 9.17
N GLY A 84 -8.31 13.97 8.37
CA GLY A 84 -7.35 12.89 8.58
C GLY A 84 -5.99 13.12 7.90
N LEU A 85 -5.20 12.06 7.79
CA LEU A 85 -3.85 12.09 7.22
C LEU A 85 -3.68 11.20 5.98
N SER A 86 -4.75 10.74 5.37
CA SER A 86 -4.69 10.11 4.06
C SER A 86 -4.85 11.17 2.97
N TYR A 87 -3.77 11.43 2.26
CA TYR A 87 -3.70 12.34 1.12
C TYR A 87 -3.96 11.63 -0.20
N ALA A 88 -3.93 10.29 -0.21
CA ALA A 88 -4.15 9.48 -1.39
C ALA A 88 -5.47 9.82 -2.08
N ALA A 89 -5.46 9.86 -3.39
CA ALA A 89 -6.64 10.17 -4.19
C ALA A 89 -6.74 9.21 -5.37
N GLY A 90 -7.93 8.68 -5.60
CA GLY A 90 -8.21 7.84 -6.77
C GLY A 90 -7.80 8.53 -8.07
N ASN A 91 -7.31 7.76 -9.01
CA ASN A 91 -6.82 8.20 -10.32
C ASN A 91 -5.54 9.06 -10.30
N ALA A 92 -5.02 9.44 -9.13
CA ALA A 92 -3.81 10.26 -9.03
C ALA A 92 -2.63 9.62 -9.76
N ARG A 93 -1.85 10.44 -10.47
CA ARG A 93 -0.58 10.05 -11.08
C ARG A 93 0.57 10.57 -10.22
N ILE A 94 1.77 10.07 -10.45
CA ILE A 94 2.93 10.41 -9.61
C ILE A 94 3.27 11.89 -9.71
N THR A 95 3.45 12.40 -10.92
CA THR A 95 3.80 13.82 -11.20
C THR A 95 2.95 14.45 -12.28
N ALA A 96 2.33 13.64 -13.15
CA ALA A 96 1.66 14.13 -14.34
C ALA A 96 0.19 14.49 -14.08
N LYS A 97 -0.32 15.46 -14.83
CA LYS A 97 -1.72 15.87 -14.92
C LYS A 97 -2.18 15.87 -16.38
N PRO A 98 -3.49 15.73 -16.62
CA PRO A 98 -4.55 15.43 -15.65
C PRO A 98 -4.38 14.03 -15.04
N ASP A 99 -5.24 13.67 -14.09
CA ASP A 99 -5.32 12.30 -13.58
C ASP A 99 -5.77 11.32 -14.68
N VAL A 100 -5.80 10.02 -14.39
CA VAL A 100 -6.14 9.03 -15.43
C VAL A 100 -7.61 9.10 -15.89
N ALA A 101 -8.49 9.73 -15.12
CA ALA A 101 -9.88 9.99 -15.49
C ALA A 101 -10.09 11.35 -16.19
N GLY A 102 -9.02 12.15 -16.37
CA GLY A 102 -9.07 13.45 -17.03
C GLY A 102 -9.30 14.64 -16.10
N ASP A 103 -9.31 14.43 -14.77
CA ASP A 103 -9.47 15.49 -13.79
C ASP A 103 -8.13 16.17 -13.48
N ALA A 104 -7.98 17.43 -13.85
CA ALA A 104 -6.78 18.21 -13.56
C ALA A 104 -6.69 18.71 -12.11
N THR A 105 -7.76 18.60 -11.32
CA THR A 105 -7.80 19.06 -9.93
C THR A 105 -7.32 17.99 -8.94
N THR A 106 -7.27 16.74 -9.35
CA THR A 106 -6.72 15.65 -8.52
C THR A 106 -5.25 15.92 -8.23
N LEU A 107 -4.88 15.92 -6.95
CA LEU A 107 -3.49 16.10 -6.56
C LEU A 107 -2.66 14.91 -7.00
N THR A 108 -1.54 15.17 -7.67
CA THR A 108 -0.51 14.17 -7.94
C THR A 108 0.12 13.71 -6.63
N VAL A 109 0.79 12.55 -6.64
CA VAL A 109 1.48 12.05 -5.43
C VAL A 109 2.51 13.08 -4.91
N THR A 110 3.20 13.76 -5.82
CA THR A 110 4.09 14.85 -5.46
C THR A 110 3.37 15.97 -4.71
N GLU A 111 2.25 16.45 -5.24
CA GLU A 111 1.46 17.51 -4.61
C GLU A 111 0.82 17.08 -3.28
N GLN A 112 0.48 15.80 -3.14
CA GLN A 112 0.00 15.24 -1.87
C GLN A 112 1.08 15.36 -0.78
N ILE A 113 2.31 14.99 -1.11
CA ILE A 113 3.47 15.09 -0.21
C ILE A 113 3.80 16.54 0.08
N ASP A 114 3.80 17.42 -0.93
CA ASP A 114 4.01 18.85 -0.77
C ASP A 114 3.00 19.46 0.20
N ARG A 115 1.73 19.09 0.06
CA ARG A 115 0.65 19.55 0.94
C ARG A 115 0.85 19.11 2.37
N PHE A 116 1.29 17.86 2.61
CA PHE A 116 1.61 17.39 3.95
C PHE A 116 2.77 18.19 4.55
N LEU A 117 3.88 18.32 3.80
CA LEU A 117 5.09 19.02 4.26
C LEU A 117 4.88 20.51 4.50
N ALA A 118 3.96 21.15 3.78
CA ALA A 118 3.56 22.53 4.03
C ALA A 118 2.81 22.71 5.35
N GLY A 119 2.14 21.66 5.84
CA GLY A 119 1.37 21.67 7.09
C GLY A 119 2.12 21.11 8.30
N GLY A 120 3.31 20.51 8.10
CA GLY A 120 4.07 19.90 9.19
C GLY A 120 5.23 19.04 8.73
N ALA A 121 5.78 18.28 9.65
CA ALA A 121 6.88 17.35 9.43
C ALA A 121 6.53 15.94 9.92
N PHE A 122 7.30 14.97 9.49
CA PHE A 122 7.23 13.60 10.02
C PHE A 122 7.80 13.56 11.44
N GLY A 123 7.12 12.80 12.29
CA GLY A 123 7.61 12.45 13.64
C GLY A 123 8.41 11.13 13.60
N ALA A 124 9.17 10.90 14.65
CA ALA A 124 10.04 9.71 14.76
C ALA A 124 9.25 8.38 14.72
N ASN A 125 8.00 8.39 15.18
CA ASN A 125 7.14 7.20 15.23
C ASN A 125 6.00 7.26 14.19
N ASP A 126 6.12 8.07 13.15
CA ASP A 126 5.15 8.06 12.06
C ASP A 126 5.36 6.87 11.15
N VAL A 127 4.27 6.29 10.69
CA VAL A 127 4.28 5.26 9.64
C VAL A 127 3.68 5.85 8.38
N VAL A 128 4.44 5.83 7.31
CA VAL A 128 4.03 6.36 6.02
C VAL A 128 3.67 5.23 5.08
N PHE A 129 2.48 5.31 4.52
CA PHE A 129 2.02 4.44 3.45
C PHE A 129 2.16 5.15 2.11
N ILE A 130 2.77 4.50 1.13
CA ILE A 130 2.82 4.99 -0.24
C ILE A 130 2.62 3.83 -1.22
N ASN A 131 1.66 4.00 -2.12
CA ASN A 131 1.42 3.09 -3.24
C ASN A 131 0.92 3.93 -4.41
N ALA A 132 1.65 3.94 -5.52
CA ALA A 132 1.33 4.75 -6.68
C ALA A 132 1.95 4.19 -7.97
N GLY A 133 1.46 4.67 -9.11
CA GLY A 133 1.98 4.35 -10.43
C GLY A 133 1.01 3.54 -11.29
N ALA A 134 -0.01 2.93 -10.71
CA ALA A 134 -1.02 2.22 -11.50
C ALA A 134 -1.73 3.17 -12.47
N SER A 135 -2.06 4.38 -12.04
CA SER A 135 -2.68 5.41 -12.89
C SER A 135 -1.77 5.87 -14.03
N ASP A 136 -0.46 5.93 -13.83
CA ASP A 136 0.50 6.25 -14.89
C ASP A 136 0.56 5.15 -15.94
N LEU A 137 0.53 3.87 -15.51
CA LEU A 137 0.47 2.73 -16.43
C LEU A 137 -0.83 2.70 -17.22
N ILE A 138 -1.98 2.93 -16.57
CA ILE A 138 -3.28 2.98 -17.23
C ILE A 138 -3.31 4.10 -18.28
N ALA A 139 -2.83 5.29 -17.95
CA ALA A 139 -2.73 6.40 -18.88
C ALA A 139 -1.84 6.06 -20.10
N GLY A 140 -0.68 5.44 -19.86
CA GLY A 140 0.22 4.99 -20.91
C GLY A 140 -0.41 3.93 -21.84
N MET A 141 -1.08 2.95 -21.26
CA MET A 141 -1.80 1.91 -22.02
C MET A 141 -2.95 2.50 -22.84
N ALA A 142 -3.69 3.46 -22.29
CA ALA A 142 -4.74 4.17 -23.02
C ALA A 142 -4.17 4.96 -24.21
N ALA A 143 -3.02 5.62 -24.04
CA ALA A 143 -2.33 6.35 -25.11
C ALA A 143 -1.84 5.43 -26.23
N VAL A 144 -1.30 4.26 -25.90
CA VAL A 144 -0.92 3.24 -26.89
C VAL A 144 -2.15 2.76 -27.67
N ARG A 145 -3.24 2.45 -26.95
CA ARG A 145 -4.51 2.01 -27.58
C ARG A 145 -5.10 3.08 -28.50
N ALA A 146 -4.95 4.35 -28.15
CA ALA A 146 -5.39 5.50 -28.95
C ALA A 146 -4.44 5.82 -30.13
N GLY A 147 -3.29 5.14 -30.23
CA GLY A 147 -2.28 5.41 -31.25
C GLY A 147 -1.52 6.73 -31.07
N THR A 148 -1.60 7.34 -29.88
CA THR A 148 -0.94 8.63 -29.57
C THR A 148 0.46 8.45 -29.00
N THR A 149 0.86 7.23 -28.65
CA THR A 149 2.22 6.88 -28.24
C THR A 149 2.55 5.45 -28.69
N THR A 150 3.83 5.10 -28.72
CA THR A 150 4.28 3.73 -29.03
C THR A 150 4.39 2.89 -27.74
N PRO A 151 4.34 1.54 -27.85
CA PRO A 151 4.63 0.66 -26.71
C PRO A 151 6.01 0.91 -26.09
N ALA A 152 7.02 1.25 -26.89
CA ALA A 152 8.37 1.55 -26.42
C ALA A 152 8.40 2.84 -25.58
N ASP A 153 7.73 3.90 -26.04
CA ASP A 153 7.62 5.16 -25.31
C ASP A 153 6.80 5.00 -24.04
N MET A 154 5.76 4.18 -24.05
CA MET A 154 4.99 3.83 -22.86
C MET A 154 5.87 3.17 -21.80
N VAL A 155 6.72 2.21 -22.19
CA VAL A 155 7.68 1.57 -21.25
C VAL A 155 8.69 2.58 -20.71
N ALA A 156 9.20 3.49 -21.56
CA ALA A 156 10.10 4.56 -21.11
C ALA A 156 9.40 5.50 -20.09
N SER A 157 8.15 5.87 -20.36
CA SER A 157 7.33 6.70 -19.47
C SER A 157 7.04 6.01 -18.14
N ALA A 158 6.74 4.70 -18.15
CA ALA A 158 6.55 3.91 -16.94
C ALA A 158 7.82 3.84 -16.08
N ARG A 159 8.99 3.67 -16.71
CA ARG A 159 10.28 3.71 -16.01
C ARG A 159 10.53 5.07 -15.38
N LYS A 160 10.25 6.16 -16.11
CA LYS A 160 10.36 7.53 -15.58
C LYS A 160 9.44 7.73 -14.37
N ALA A 161 8.19 7.32 -14.46
CA ALA A 161 7.24 7.40 -13.35
C ALA A 161 7.77 6.65 -12.10
N GLY A 162 8.35 5.46 -12.26
CA GLY A 162 8.99 4.72 -11.17
C GLY A 162 10.17 5.47 -10.54
N GLN A 163 11.00 6.16 -11.35
CA GLN A 163 12.11 6.99 -10.85
C GLN A 163 11.60 8.22 -10.09
N GLU A 164 10.53 8.84 -10.59
CA GLU A 164 9.85 9.95 -9.93
C GLU A 164 9.25 9.51 -8.58
N LEU A 165 8.60 8.34 -8.53
CA LEU A 165 8.12 7.78 -7.27
C LEU A 165 9.27 7.54 -6.28
N ALA A 166 10.38 6.96 -6.72
CA ALA A 166 11.56 6.76 -5.87
C ALA A 166 12.10 8.10 -5.32
N THR A 167 12.02 9.17 -6.10
CA THR A 167 12.37 10.52 -5.65
C THR A 167 11.42 10.99 -4.56
N GLN A 168 10.13 10.75 -4.71
CA GLN A 168 9.15 11.10 -3.67
C GLN A 168 9.36 10.29 -2.38
N VAL A 169 9.63 8.98 -2.48
CA VAL A 169 9.92 8.14 -1.31
C VAL A 169 11.09 8.68 -0.50
N ARG A 170 12.17 9.16 -1.14
CA ARG A 170 13.31 9.75 -0.44
C ARG A 170 12.98 11.03 0.34
N ARG A 171 11.87 11.68 0.06
CA ARG A 171 11.40 12.86 0.80
C ARG A 171 10.63 12.50 2.07
N LEU A 172 10.32 11.21 2.24
CA LEU A 172 9.52 10.69 3.35
C LEU A 172 10.39 10.09 4.47
N VAL A 173 11.72 10.06 4.27
CA VAL A 173 12.70 9.46 5.19
C VAL A 173 13.74 10.48 5.59
#